data_29419012554a1406369dd43c6ae14283
#
_entry.id   29419012554a1406369dd43c6ae14283
#
_cell.length_a   1.000
_cell.length_b   1.000
_cell.length_c   1.000
_cell.angle_alpha   90.00
_cell.angle_beta   90.00
_cell.angle_gamma   90.00
#
_symmetry.space_group_name_H-M   'P 1'
#
loop_
_entity.id
_entity.type
_entity.pdbx_description
1 polymer ?
#
loop_
_entity_poly.entity_id
_entity_poly.type
_entity_poly.pdbx_seq_one_letter_code
_entity_poly.pdbx_strand_id
1 'polypeptide(L)'
;MIDSILLVDDEDLFHLVFEDACSLLDMTLSLEAISSSDEADKLFEKWFKEGNSNEKPQCVFVDLNILGSSFDGIELIHKINHDYGNGVVIGIISSSDDNQEIEKAKEAGSQFWIIKSDEIEPRLEEFMMDYPKYENKTAPFKVYR
;
A
#
# COMPACT_ATOMS: atom_id res chain seq x y z
N MET A 1 3.80 8.01 -13.75
CA MET A 1 3.57 8.81 -12.53
C MET A 1 2.33 8.30 -11.80
N ILE A 2 2.34 8.33 -10.50
CA ILE A 2 1.19 7.86 -9.70
C ILE A 2 0.14 8.97 -9.62
N ASP A 3 -1.10 8.65 -9.99
CA ASP A 3 -2.23 9.57 -9.91
C ASP A 3 -3.23 9.21 -8.82
N SER A 4 -3.22 7.96 -8.36
CA SER A 4 -4.19 7.48 -7.37
C SER A 4 -3.57 6.48 -6.41
N ILE A 5 -3.84 6.66 -5.12
CA ILE A 5 -3.31 5.84 -4.02
C ILE A 5 -4.45 5.45 -3.09
N LEU A 6 -4.40 4.21 -2.61
CA LEU A 6 -5.21 3.75 -1.49
C LEU A 6 -4.28 3.48 -0.30
N LEU A 7 -4.60 4.05 0.85
CA LEU A 7 -3.93 3.75 2.12
C LEU A 7 -4.88 2.96 3.01
N VAL A 8 -4.45 1.78 3.44
CA VAL A 8 -5.21 0.93 4.36
C VAL A 8 -4.50 0.95 5.71
N ASP A 9 -5.04 1.69 6.67
CA ASP A 9 -4.42 1.93 7.97
C ASP A 9 -5.50 2.35 8.95
N ASP A 10 -5.55 1.75 10.13
CA ASP A 10 -6.56 2.07 11.16
C ASP A 10 -6.21 3.30 12.01
N GLU A 11 -5.03 3.89 11.84
CA GLU A 11 -4.60 5.08 12.56
C GLU A 11 -4.94 6.37 11.81
N ASP A 12 -5.97 7.07 12.26
CA ASP A 12 -6.37 8.34 11.64
C ASP A 12 -5.24 9.37 11.62
N LEU A 13 -4.41 9.38 12.66
CA LEU A 13 -3.27 10.30 12.71
C LEU A 13 -2.28 10.02 11.58
N PHE A 14 -2.03 8.77 11.26
CA PHE A 14 -1.14 8.43 10.16
C PHE A 14 -1.73 8.81 8.80
N HIS A 15 -3.05 8.76 8.64
CA HIS A 15 -3.70 9.26 7.43
C HIS A 15 -3.31 10.71 7.16
N LEU A 16 -3.31 11.54 8.22
CA LEU A 16 -2.92 12.95 8.12
C LEU A 16 -1.43 13.11 7.81
N VAL A 17 -0.57 12.34 8.44
CA VAL A 17 0.88 12.37 8.20
C VAL A 17 1.18 12.00 6.75
N PHE A 18 0.54 10.97 6.24
CA PHE A 18 0.72 10.50 4.87
C PHE A 18 0.22 11.52 3.84
N GLU A 19 -0.97 12.06 4.08
CA GLU A 19 -1.56 13.10 3.23
C GLU A 19 -0.66 14.33 3.17
N ASP A 20 -0.14 14.75 4.31
CA ASP A 20 0.75 15.89 4.42
C ASP A 20 2.06 15.66 3.64
N ALA A 21 2.64 14.46 3.77
CA ALA A 21 3.84 14.09 3.02
C ALA A 21 3.60 14.14 1.52
N CYS A 22 2.47 13.66 1.05
CA CYS A 22 2.09 13.73 -0.37
C CYS A 22 1.99 15.19 -0.84
N SER A 23 1.41 16.06 -0.01
CA SER A 23 1.30 17.49 -0.32
C SER A 23 2.67 18.16 -0.40
N LEU A 24 3.58 17.83 0.52
CA LEU A 24 4.94 18.38 0.53
C LEU A 24 5.75 17.95 -0.69
N LEU A 25 5.47 16.79 -1.24
CA LEU A 25 6.11 16.30 -2.46
C LEU A 25 5.47 16.86 -3.73
N ASP A 26 4.56 17.79 -3.59
CA ASP A 26 3.84 18.44 -4.71
C ASP A 26 3.15 17.41 -5.62
N MET A 27 2.58 16.41 -4.99
CA MET A 27 1.89 15.34 -5.71
C MET A 27 0.41 15.66 -5.87
N THR A 28 -0.01 15.93 -7.10
CA THR A 28 -1.45 16.06 -7.41
C THR A 28 -2.03 14.69 -7.68
N LEU A 29 -2.45 14.02 -6.62
CA LEU A 29 -3.01 12.68 -6.74
C LEU A 29 -4.30 12.53 -5.96
N SER A 30 -5.09 11.55 -6.33
CA SER A 30 -6.27 11.13 -5.58
C SER A 30 -5.83 10.16 -4.49
N LEU A 31 -6.03 10.55 -3.24
CA LEU A 31 -5.72 9.71 -2.08
C LEU A 31 -7.00 9.31 -1.37
N GLU A 32 -7.22 8.02 -1.24
CA GLU A 32 -8.29 7.47 -0.43
C GLU A 32 -7.65 6.73 0.75
N ALA A 33 -8.16 6.95 1.96
CA ALA A 33 -7.69 6.28 3.15
C ALA A 33 -8.86 5.52 3.79
N ILE A 34 -8.65 4.25 4.10
CA ILE A 34 -9.64 3.40 4.74
C ILE A 34 -9.04 2.73 5.96
N SER A 35 -9.89 2.30 6.88
CA SER A 35 -9.47 1.89 8.23
C SER A 35 -9.47 0.38 8.45
N SER A 36 -9.92 -0.43 7.50
CA SER A 36 -9.99 -1.87 7.70
C SER A 36 -9.65 -2.67 6.46
N SER A 37 -9.14 -3.88 6.68
CA SER A 37 -8.89 -4.83 5.60
C SER A 37 -10.18 -5.33 4.95
N ASP A 38 -11.28 -5.36 5.72
CA ASP A 38 -12.58 -5.77 5.19
C ASP A 38 -13.10 -4.77 4.16
N GLU A 39 -12.93 -3.47 4.41
CA GLU A 39 -13.25 -2.42 3.45
C GLU A 39 -12.40 -2.55 2.18
N ALA A 40 -11.10 -2.83 2.35
CA ALA A 40 -10.19 -3.01 1.22
C ALA A 40 -10.63 -4.19 0.35
N ASP A 41 -10.97 -5.32 0.97
CA ASP A 41 -11.41 -6.50 0.23
C ASP A 41 -12.67 -6.21 -0.59
N LYS A 42 -13.62 -5.47 -0.03
CA LYS A 42 -14.85 -5.05 -0.74
C LYS A 42 -14.53 -4.16 -1.93
N LEU A 43 -13.59 -3.23 -1.78
CA LEU A 43 -13.18 -2.34 -2.87
C LEU A 43 -12.52 -3.14 -4.00
N PHE A 44 -11.65 -4.09 -3.67
CA PHE A 44 -11.02 -4.96 -4.68
C PHE A 44 -12.04 -5.80 -5.41
N GLU A 45 -13.04 -6.33 -4.70
CA GLU A 45 -14.13 -7.07 -5.34
C GLU A 45 -14.87 -6.18 -6.34
N LYS A 46 -15.17 -4.94 -5.96
CA LYS A 46 -15.83 -3.97 -6.83
C LYS A 46 -15.01 -3.69 -8.07
N TRP A 47 -13.70 -3.47 -7.93
CA TRP A 47 -12.83 -3.12 -9.05
C TRP A 47 -12.57 -4.28 -9.99
N PHE A 48 -12.39 -5.49 -9.50
CA PHE A 48 -11.93 -6.63 -10.28
C PHE A 48 -12.98 -7.65 -10.62
N LYS A 49 -14.04 -7.77 -9.82
CA LYS A 49 -15.12 -8.74 -10.08
C LYS A 49 -16.40 -8.10 -10.59
N GLU A 50 -16.69 -6.86 -10.19
CA GLU A 50 -17.93 -6.18 -10.61
C GLU A 50 -17.73 -5.25 -11.81
N GLY A 51 -16.53 -5.20 -12.38
CA GLY A 51 -16.27 -4.48 -13.62
C GLY A 51 -15.95 -2.99 -13.48
N ASN A 52 -15.67 -2.50 -12.27
CA ASN A 52 -15.32 -1.10 -12.03
C ASN A 52 -13.82 -0.86 -11.99
N SER A 53 -13.07 -1.55 -12.84
CA SER A 53 -11.60 -1.49 -12.84
C SER A 53 -11.01 -0.11 -13.15
N ASN A 54 -11.80 0.77 -13.78
CA ASN A 54 -11.38 2.13 -14.04
C ASN A 54 -11.30 2.99 -12.76
N GLU A 55 -11.90 2.53 -11.65
CA GLU A 55 -11.88 3.21 -10.37
C GLU A 55 -10.72 2.74 -9.47
N LYS A 56 -10.01 1.68 -9.85
CA LYS A 56 -8.93 1.13 -9.03
C LYS A 56 -7.77 2.11 -8.88
N PRO A 57 -7.10 2.14 -7.71
CA PRO A 57 -5.89 2.94 -7.55
C PRO A 57 -4.72 2.28 -8.29
N GLN A 58 -3.68 3.06 -8.53
CA GLN A 58 -2.45 2.54 -9.11
C GLN A 58 -1.57 1.86 -8.06
N CYS A 59 -1.61 2.37 -6.83
CA CYS A 59 -0.76 1.90 -5.74
C CYS A 59 -1.55 1.78 -4.45
N VAL A 60 -1.29 0.71 -3.70
CA VAL A 60 -1.94 0.45 -2.41
C VAL A 60 -0.86 0.27 -1.34
N PHE A 61 -0.95 1.08 -0.29
CA PHE A 61 -0.09 0.98 0.89
C PHE A 61 -0.92 0.36 2.02
N VAL A 62 -0.42 -0.72 2.60
CA VAL A 62 -1.15 -1.47 3.63
C VAL A 62 -0.36 -1.48 4.94
N ASP A 63 -0.97 -1.03 6.02
CA ASP A 63 -0.38 -1.15 7.36
C ASP A 63 -0.32 -2.62 7.76
N LEU A 64 0.75 -3.00 8.45
CA LEU A 64 0.96 -4.38 8.90
C LEU A 64 -0.13 -4.82 9.89
N ASN A 65 -0.43 -3.98 10.86
CA ASN A 65 -1.38 -4.29 11.94
C ASN A 65 -2.63 -3.42 11.81
N ILE A 66 -3.69 -3.98 11.26
CA ILE A 66 -4.96 -3.29 11.08
C ILE A 66 -5.95 -3.81 12.12
N LEU A 67 -6.03 -3.11 13.25
CA LEU A 67 -6.86 -3.53 14.38
C LEU A 67 -8.35 -3.58 14.02
N GLY A 68 -9.06 -4.55 14.58
CA GLY A 68 -10.48 -4.70 14.34
C GLY A 68 -10.85 -5.27 12.97
N SER A 69 -9.86 -5.67 12.17
CA SER A 69 -10.08 -6.26 10.86
C SER A 69 -10.00 -7.79 10.90
N SER A 70 -10.60 -8.44 9.91
CA SER A 70 -10.53 -9.90 9.76
C SER A 70 -9.17 -10.40 9.32
N PHE A 71 -8.37 -9.52 8.67
CA PHE A 71 -7.04 -9.84 8.15
C PHE A 71 -6.03 -8.82 8.65
N ASP A 72 -4.78 -9.24 8.92
CA ASP A 72 -3.68 -8.30 9.06
C ASP A 72 -3.22 -7.86 7.66
N GLY A 73 -2.22 -6.96 7.60
CA GLY A 73 -1.76 -6.43 6.32
C GLY A 73 -1.17 -7.49 5.39
N ILE A 74 -0.41 -8.44 5.93
CA ILE A 74 0.21 -9.51 5.14
C ILE A 74 -0.87 -10.47 4.61
N GLU A 75 -1.82 -10.85 5.46
CA GLU A 75 -2.95 -11.69 5.06
C GLU A 75 -3.79 -11.02 3.98
N LEU A 76 -4.02 -9.72 4.11
CA LEU A 76 -4.76 -8.95 3.12
C LEU A 76 -4.05 -8.98 1.75
N ILE A 77 -2.73 -8.73 1.73
CA ILE A 77 -1.95 -8.76 0.48
C ILE A 77 -2.00 -10.14 -0.15
N HIS A 78 -1.84 -11.19 0.66
CA HIS A 78 -1.93 -12.56 0.16
C HIS A 78 -3.29 -12.84 -0.49
N LYS A 79 -4.38 -12.45 0.19
CA LYS A 79 -5.73 -12.61 -0.32
C LYS A 79 -5.95 -11.85 -1.62
N ILE A 80 -5.51 -10.60 -1.68
CA ILE A 80 -5.65 -9.77 -2.87
C ILE A 80 -4.93 -10.40 -4.06
N ASN A 81 -3.69 -10.83 -3.87
CA ASN A 81 -2.92 -11.46 -4.95
C ASN A 81 -3.53 -12.78 -5.40
N HIS A 82 -4.07 -13.56 -4.46
CA HIS A 82 -4.69 -14.83 -4.77
C HIS A 82 -6.03 -14.65 -5.51
N ASP A 83 -6.88 -13.73 -5.03
CA ASP A 83 -8.25 -13.59 -5.54
C ASP A 83 -8.36 -12.66 -6.75
N TYR A 84 -7.50 -11.65 -6.85
CA TYR A 84 -7.62 -10.58 -7.85
C TYR A 84 -6.40 -10.41 -8.76
N GLY A 85 -5.29 -11.07 -8.44
CA GLY A 85 -4.08 -10.98 -9.26
C GLY A 85 -3.28 -9.69 -9.04
N ASN A 86 -2.47 -9.32 -10.05
CA ASN A 86 -1.44 -8.27 -9.95
C ASN A 86 -1.86 -6.95 -10.62
N GLY A 87 -3.10 -6.54 -10.48
CA GLY A 87 -3.62 -5.35 -11.16
C GLY A 87 -3.22 -4.02 -10.54
N VAL A 88 -2.58 -4.01 -9.38
CA VAL A 88 -2.11 -2.80 -8.69
C VAL A 88 -0.72 -3.04 -8.11
N VAL A 89 0.02 -1.96 -7.88
CA VAL A 89 1.25 -2.02 -7.09
C VAL A 89 0.85 -2.01 -5.62
N ILE A 90 1.27 -2.99 -4.84
CA ILE A 90 0.86 -3.13 -3.45
C ILE A 90 2.03 -3.49 -2.55
N GLY A 91 2.08 -2.90 -1.37
CA GLY A 91 3.10 -3.20 -0.38
C GLY A 91 2.74 -2.72 1.02
N ILE A 92 3.61 -3.07 1.96
CA ILE A 92 3.44 -2.75 3.38
C ILE A 92 4.03 -1.38 3.71
N ILE A 93 3.37 -0.68 4.62
CA ILE A 93 3.90 0.49 5.30
C ILE A 93 3.72 0.24 6.80
N SER A 94 4.82 0.20 7.56
CA SER A 94 4.78 -0.21 8.97
C SER A 94 5.93 0.39 9.76
N SER A 95 5.71 0.61 11.06
CA SER A 95 6.79 1.03 11.96
C SER A 95 7.74 -0.11 12.30
N SER A 96 7.40 -1.35 11.99
CA SER A 96 8.25 -2.51 12.25
C SER A 96 9.38 -2.64 11.22
N ASP A 97 10.55 -3.05 11.70
CA ASP A 97 11.71 -3.38 10.86
C ASP A 97 12.16 -4.84 11.15
N ASP A 98 11.22 -5.69 11.50
CA ASP A 98 11.46 -7.10 11.80
C ASP A 98 11.68 -7.88 10.51
N ASN A 99 12.84 -8.51 10.38
CA ASN A 99 13.22 -9.27 9.19
C ASN A 99 12.29 -10.44 8.90
N GLN A 100 11.75 -11.09 9.92
CA GLN A 100 10.83 -12.22 9.74
C GLN A 100 9.49 -11.74 9.15
N GLU A 101 8.98 -10.64 9.65
CA GLU A 101 7.74 -10.04 9.13
C GLU A 101 7.93 -9.54 7.69
N ILE A 102 9.05 -8.91 7.42
CA ILE A 102 9.40 -8.43 6.08
C ILE A 102 9.45 -9.59 5.09
N GLU A 103 10.08 -10.70 5.48
CA GLU A 103 10.16 -11.89 4.62
C GLU A 103 8.78 -12.50 4.36
N LYS A 104 7.93 -12.57 5.38
CA LYS A 104 6.55 -13.05 5.22
C LYS A 104 5.76 -12.17 4.26
N ALA A 105 5.93 -10.85 4.34
CA ALA A 105 5.26 -9.92 3.44
C ALA A 105 5.71 -10.15 2.00
N LYS A 106 7.01 -10.30 1.79
CA LYS A 106 7.58 -10.58 0.48
C LYS A 106 6.99 -11.88 -0.10
N GLU A 107 6.92 -12.93 0.69
CA GLU A 107 6.35 -14.22 0.28
C GLU A 107 4.85 -14.11 -0.04
N ALA A 108 4.13 -13.25 0.64
CA ALA A 108 2.71 -13.01 0.39
C ALA A 108 2.44 -12.20 -0.87
N GLY A 109 3.47 -11.60 -1.44
CA GLY A 109 3.36 -10.84 -2.68
C GLY A 109 3.47 -9.34 -2.50
N SER A 110 3.88 -8.85 -1.32
CA SER A 110 4.20 -7.44 -1.12
C SER A 110 5.38 -7.08 -2.02
N GLN A 111 5.24 -5.99 -2.76
CA GLN A 111 6.29 -5.56 -3.71
C GLN A 111 7.32 -4.66 -3.04
N PHE A 112 6.98 -4.09 -1.88
CA PHE A 112 7.86 -3.19 -1.13
C PHE A 112 7.48 -3.18 0.35
N TRP A 113 8.36 -2.60 1.16
CA TRP A 113 8.11 -2.34 2.57
C TRP A 113 8.66 -0.96 2.91
N ILE A 114 7.82 -0.04 3.39
CA ILE A 114 8.23 1.30 3.80
C ILE A 114 8.17 1.40 5.31
N ILE A 115 9.27 1.82 5.94
CA ILE A 115 9.30 2.05 7.38
C ILE A 115 8.55 3.34 7.70
N LYS A 116 7.52 3.21 8.52
CA LYS A 116 6.63 4.28 8.93
C LYS A 116 7.30 5.13 10.02
N SER A 117 7.29 6.45 9.85
CA SER A 117 7.82 7.38 10.84
C SER A 117 7.15 8.73 10.68
N ASP A 118 7.39 9.67 11.60
CA ASP A 118 6.89 11.04 11.50
C ASP A 118 7.48 11.76 10.28
N GLU A 119 8.65 11.33 9.82
CA GLU A 119 9.32 11.87 8.64
C GLU A 119 9.25 10.87 7.49
N ILE A 120 8.05 10.53 7.03
CA ILE A 120 7.84 9.57 5.95
C ILE A 120 8.21 10.14 4.58
N GLU A 121 8.24 11.46 4.43
CA GLU A 121 8.43 12.14 3.15
C GLU A 121 9.66 11.66 2.36
N PRO A 122 10.90 11.59 2.95
CA PRO A 122 12.05 11.13 2.18
C PRO A 122 11.91 9.70 1.64
N ARG A 123 11.29 8.82 2.40
CA ARG A 123 11.06 7.43 1.98
C ARG A 123 10.03 7.36 0.88
N LEU A 124 8.99 8.15 1.00
CA LEU A 124 7.93 8.22 0.00
C LEU A 124 8.47 8.80 -1.30
N GLU A 125 9.33 9.83 -1.23
CA GLU A 125 9.99 10.41 -2.40
C GLU A 125 10.85 9.36 -3.12
N GLU A 126 11.66 8.61 -2.38
CA GLU A 126 12.47 7.54 -2.94
C GLU A 126 11.61 6.48 -3.61
N PHE A 127 10.52 6.06 -2.94
CA PHE A 127 9.57 5.12 -3.52
C PHE A 127 8.98 5.64 -4.83
N MET A 128 8.60 6.90 -4.87
CA MET A 128 8.01 7.50 -6.08
C MET A 128 9.00 7.51 -7.25
N MET A 129 10.28 7.69 -6.98
CA MET A 129 11.33 7.61 -8.01
C MET A 129 11.44 6.19 -8.56
N ASP A 130 11.21 5.18 -7.73
CA ASP A 130 11.27 3.77 -8.15
C ASP A 130 9.96 3.26 -8.75
N TYR A 131 8.86 4.00 -8.59
CA TYR A 131 7.51 3.53 -8.96
C TYR A 131 7.40 3.00 -10.39
N PRO A 132 7.96 3.65 -11.42
CA PRO A 132 7.86 3.11 -12.79
C PRO A 132 8.35 1.67 -12.93
N LYS A 133 9.35 1.29 -12.14
CA LYS A 133 9.89 -0.08 -12.14
C LYS A 133 8.91 -1.07 -11.49
N TYR A 134 8.18 -0.65 -10.47
CA TYR A 134 7.11 -1.49 -9.88
C TYR A 134 5.96 -1.67 -10.85
N GLU A 135 5.54 -0.61 -11.51
CA GLU A 135 4.48 -0.64 -12.51
C GLU A 135 4.83 -1.57 -13.67
N ASN A 136 6.10 -1.54 -14.11
CA ASN A 136 6.60 -2.40 -15.19
C ASN A 136 6.98 -3.81 -14.72
N LYS A 137 6.84 -4.09 -13.42
CA LYS A 137 7.17 -5.38 -12.81
C LYS A 137 8.65 -5.76 -12.94
N THR A 138 9.52 -4.75 -12.99
CA THR A 138 10.98 -4.94 -13.08
C THR A 138 11.70 -4.62 -11.77
N ALA A 139 11.01 -4.02 -10.79
CA ALA A 139 11.62 -3.70 -9.50
C ALA A 139 11.75 -4.94 -8.62
N PRO A 140 12.92 -5.16 -7.99
CA PRO A 140 13.02 -6.15 -6.93
C PRO A 140 12.30 -5.65 -5.69
N PHE A 141 11.98 -6.56 -4.78
CA PHE A 141 11.46 -6.19 -3.46
C PHE A 141 12.48 -5.29 -2.76
N LYS A 142 12.01 -4.19 -2.19
CA LYS A 142 12.89 -3.21 -1.53
C LYS A 142 12.26 -2.72 -0.22
N VAL A 143 13.13 -2.51 0.78
CA VAL A 143 12.75 -1.90 2.06
C VAL A 143 13.24 -0.45 2.06
N TYR A 144 12.32 0.47 2.30
CA TYR A 144 12.61 1.91 2.39
C TYR A 144 12.74 2.29 3.86
N ARG A 145 13.97 2.55 4.31
CA ARG A 145 14.29 2.86 5.72
C ARG A 145 14.60 4.33 5.95
#